data_3c9552da5126e5ddc20d9e1d11f2cc76
#
_entry.id   3c9552da5126e5ddc20d9e1d11f2cc76
#
_cell.length_a   1.000
_cell.length_b   1.000
_cell.length_c   1.000
_cell.angle_alpha   90.00
_cell.angle_beta   90.00
_cell.angle_gamma   90.00
#
_symmetry.space_group_name_H-M   'P 1'
#
loop_
_entity.id
_entity.type
_entity.pdbx_description
1 polymer ?
#
loop_
_entity_poly.entity_id
_entity_poly.type
_entity_poly.pdbx_seq_one_letter_code
_entity_poly.pdbx_strand_id
1 'polypeptide(L)'
;MDALDADIAELDRKLEELIVPFGQAVDRLDEITGVGRTAAQLILAEIGTDMGRFPTAGHLASWAKFTPGVKESAGKKKGKSSTGHGNRYLARVLGEAAVAAGKTDTFLGERYRRIARRRGTKRAIVAVGRSILVIVWHLLSDPDARFHDLGPGFYDTRIDAERKKRNHIRQLEALGYKVTLQPAA
;
A
#
# COMPACT_ATOMS: atom_id res chain seq x y z
N MET A 1 -34.87 -7.43 13.75
CA MET A 1 -33.73 -7.85 12.88
C MET A 1 -34.16 -7.84 11.43
N ASP A 2 -35.31 -8.41 11.09
CA ASP A 2 -35.78 -8.54 9.70
C ASP A 2 -35.91 -7.23 8.89
N ALA A 3 -36.30 -6.10 9.52
CA ALA A 3 -36.43 -4.81 8.84
C ALA A 3 -35.07 -4.22 8.44
N LEU A 4 -34.08 -4.32 9.34
CA LEU A 4 -32.72 -3.84 9.05
C LEU A 4 -32.05 -4.70 7.98
N ASP A 5 -32.27 -6.01 7.99
CA ASP A 5 -31.73 -6.92 6.98
C ASP A 5 -32.35 -6.64 5.61
N ALA A 6 -33.67 -6.32 5.56
CA ALA A 6 -34.34 -5.90 4.33
C ALA A 6 -33.79 -4.57 3.79
N ASP A 7 -33.59 -3.57 4.68
CA ASP A 7 -33.01 -2.28 4.30
C ASP A 7 -31.57 -2.43 3.76
N ILE A 8 -30.75 -3.28 4.39
CA ILE A 8 -29.40 -3.59 3.92
C ILE A 8 -29.46 -4.22 2.54
N ALA A 9 -30.30 -5.24 2.33
CA ALA A 9 -30.45 -5.92 1.05
C ALA A 9 -30.89 -4.95 -0.08
N GLU A 10 -31.80 -4.01 0.24
CA GLU A 10 -32.21 -2.98 -0.73
C GLU A 10 -31.08 -2.02 -1.07
N LEU A 11 -30.28 -1.60 -0.08
CA LEU A 11 -29.11 -0.74 -0.29
C LEU A 11 -28.04 -1.47 -1.12
N ASP A 12 -27.78 -2.74 -0.84
CA ASP A 12 -26.82 -3.55 -1.60
C ASP A 12 -27.26 -3.68 -3.05
N ARG A 13 -28.53 -3.94 -3.31
CA ARG A 13 -29.09 -3.99 -4.68
C ARG A 13 -28.93 -2.65 -5.41
N LYS A 14 -29.23 -1.53 -4.78
CA LYS A 14 -29.03 -0.20 -5.37
C LYS A 14 -27.57 0.08 -5.67
N LEU A 15 -26.69 -0.36 -4.77
CA LEU A 15 -25.24 -0.20 -4.95
C LEU A 15 -24.74 -1.04 -6.12
N GLU A 16 -25.22 -2.27 -6.28
CA GLU A 16 -24.92 -3.11 -7.45
C GLU A 16 -25.39 -2.46 -8.76
N GLU A 17 -26.56 -1.89 -8.82
CA GLU A 17 -27.07 -1.16 -9.99
C GLU A 17 -26.19 0.06 -10.32
N LEU A 18 -25.80 0.85 -9.33
CA LEU A 18 -24.97 2.05 -9.49
C LEU A 18 -23.53 1.75 -9.91
N ILE A 19 -23.01 0.58 -9.53
CA ILE A 19 -21.62 0.21 -9.81
C ILE A 19 -21.44 -0.40 -11.21
N VAL A 20 -22.50 -0.81 -11.89
CA VAL A 20 -22.46 -1.44 -13.23
C VAL A 20 -21.56 -0.68 -14.20
N PRO A 21 -21.66 0.66 -14.37
CA PRO A 21 -20.81 1.42 -15.30
C PRO A 21 -19.32 1.37 -14.93
N PHE A 22 -18.99 1.04 -13.68
CA PHE A 22 -17.64 1.04 -13.13
C PHE A 22 -17.09 -0.38 -12.94
N GLY A 23 -17.82 -1.42 -13.35
CA GLY A 23 -17.48 -2.81 -13.12
C GLY A 23 -16.05 -3.17 -13.51
N GLN A 24 -15.62 -2.76 -14.71
CA GLN A 24 -14.24 -3.00 -15.17
C GLN A 24 -13.18 -2.33 -14.28
N ALA A 25 -13.46 -1.13 -13.76
CA ALA A 25 -12.55 -0.46 -12.86
C ALA A 25 -12.51 -1.18 -11.51
N VAL A 26 -13.67 -1.62 -10.99
CA VAL A 26 -13.73 -2.43 -9.76
C VAL A 26 -12.93 -3.71 -9.91
N ASP A 27 -13.13 -4.46 -10.98
CA ASP A 27 -12.46 -5.75 -11.23
C ASP A 27 -10.93 -5.58 -11.30
N ARG A 28 -10.45 -4.50 -11.94
CA ARG A 28 -9.00 -4.20 -11.97
C ARG A 28 -8.43 -3.81 -10.60
N LEU A 29 -9.19 -3.09 -9.80
CA LEU A 29 -8.74 -2.73 -8.46
C LEU A 29 -8.79 -3.92 -7.49
N ASP A 30 -9.72 -4.86 -7.69
CA ASP A 30 -9.82 -6.10 -6.92
C ASP A 30 -8.60 -7.03 -7.13
N GLU A 31 -7.91 -6.91 -8.26
CA GLU A 31 -6.64 -7.62 -8.51
C GLU A 31 -5.53 -7.21 -7.53
N ILE A 32 -5.61 -6.01 -6.93
CA ILE A 32 -4.55 -5.49 -6.04
C ILE A 32 -4.53 -6.29 -4.74
N THR A 33 -3.38 -6.84 -4.40
CA THR A 33 -3.23 -7.58 -3.14
C THR A 33 -3.72 -6.78 -1.93
N GLY A 34 -4.69 -7.35 -1.23
CA GLY A 34 -5.31 -6.76 -0.05
C GLY A 34 -6.48 -5.80 -0.33
N VAL A 35 -6.79 -5.55 -1.60
CA VAL A 35 -7.97 -4.79 -2.01
C VAL A 35 -9.01 -5.80 -2.52
N GLY A 36 -10.07 -6.05 -1.75
CA GLY A 36 -11.20 -6.85 -2.21
C GLY A 36 -12.25 -5.97 -2.90
N ARG A 37 -13.26 -6.60 -3.50
CA ARG A 37 -14.31 -5.93 -4.30
C ARG A 37 -14.96 -4.74 -3.57
N THR A 38 -15.35 -4.90 -2.30
CA THR A 38 -15.92 -3.82 -1.49
C THR A 38 -14.93 -2.67 -1.28
N ALA A 39 -13.66 -2.99 -1.04
CA ALA A 39 -12.61 -1.98 -0.91
C ALA A 39 -12.39 -1.22 -2.22
N ALA A 40 -12.42 -1.92 -3.37
CA ALA A 40 -12.33 -1.32 -4.70
C ALA A 40 -13.48 -0.35 -4.97
N GLN A 41 -14.72 -0.74 -4.64
CA GLN A 41 -15.90 0.11 -4.74
C GLN A 41 -15.78 1.38 -3.88
N LEU A 42 -15.35 1.24 -2.60
CA LEU A 42 -15.15 2.36 -1.70
C LEU A 42 -14.04 3.31 -2.21
N ILE A 43 -12.94 2.76 -2.72
CA ILE A 43 -11.87 3.56 -3.31
C ILE A 43 -12.40 4.35 -4.50
N LEU A 44 -13.15 3.73 -5.41
CA LEU A 44 -13.74 4.40 -6.57
C LEU A 44 -14.77 5.47 -6.15
N ALA A 45 -15.61 5.19 -5.16
CA ALA A 45 -16.58 6.17 -4.66
C ALA A 45 -15.90 7.44 -4.13
N GLU A 46 -14.71 7.31 -3.52
CA GLU A 46 -14.00 8.44 -2.92
C GLU A 46 -13.12 9.22 -3.90
N ILE A 47 -12.49 8.55 -4.86
CA ILE A 47 -11.54 9.20 -5.80
C ILE A 47 -12.12 9.43 -7.20
N GLY A 48 -13.15 8.67 -7.59
CA GLY A 48 -13.68 8.63 -8.94
C GLY A 48 -12.79 7.84 -9.91
N THR A 49 -13.20 7.77 -11.16
CA THR A 49 -12.45 7.11 -12.26
C THR A 49 -11.62 8.08 -13.08
N ASP A 50 -11.92 9.38 -13.02
CA ASP A 50 -11.21 10.41 -13.78
C ASP A 50 -9.88 10.77 -13.10
N MET A 51 -8.80 10.20 -13.62
CA MET A 51 -7.44 10.49 -13.17
C MET A 51 -6.87 11.78 -13.77
N GLY A 52 -7.55 12.44 -14.71
CA GLY A 52 -7.17 13.77 -15.19
C GLY A 52 -7.11 14.82 -14.08
N ARG A 53 -7.86 14.60 -13.00
CA ARG A 53 -7.82 15.42 -11.76
C ARG A 53 -6.50 15.32 -11.00
N PHE A 54 -5.71 14.27 -11.24
CA PHE A 54 -4.46 13.99 -10.55
C PHE A 54 -3.34 13.80 -11.59
N PRO A 55 -2.58 14.83 -11.94
CA PRO A 55 -1.56 14.75 -12.99
C PRO A 55 -0.52 13.63 -12.79
N THR A 56 -0.31 13.19 -11.55
CA THR A 56 0.55 12.04 -11.23
C THR A 56 0.01 11.27 -10.02
N ALA A 57 0.44 10.03 -9.87
CA ALA A 57 0.15 9.23 -8.68
C ALA A 57 0.59 9.91 -7.37
N GLY A 58 1.63 10.75 -7.44
CA GLY A 58 2.08 11.57 -6.31
C GLY A 58 1.05 12.63 -5.88
N HIS A 59 0.33 13.22 -6.83
CA HIS A 59 -0.75 14.18 -6.53
C HIS A 59 -1.93 13.48 -5.85
N LEU A 60 -2.34 12.32 -6.34
CA LEU A 60 -3.37 11.51 -5.68
C LEU A 60 -2.96 11.15 -4.25
N ALA A 61 -1.74 10.63 -4.05
CA ALA A 61 -1.25 10.27 -2.72
C ALA A 61 -1.15 11.49 -1.77
N SER A 62 -0.82 12.66 -2.29
CA SER A 62 -0.75 13.91 -1.54
C SER A 62 -2.14 14.42 -1.17
N TRP A 63 -3.08 14.40 -2.09
CA TRP A 63 -4.49 14.73 -1.87
C TRP A 63 -5.10 13.82 -0.80
N ALA A 64 -4.89 12.52 -0.90
CA ALA A 64 -5.34 11.53 0.08
C ALA A 64 -4.60 11.61 1.43
N LYS A 65 -3.59 12.48 1.57
CA LYS A 65 -2.75 12.63 2.77
C LYS A 65 -1.94 11.39 3.16
N PHE A 66 -1.62 10.52 2.19
CA PHE A 66 -0.70 9.38 2.37
C PHE A 66 0.77 9.76 2.09
N THR A 67 1.06 11.06 2.04
CA THR A 67 2.42 11.59 1.94
C THR A 67 2.75 12.33 3.23
N PRO A 68 3.55 11.75 4.14
CA PRO A 68 3.94 12.43 5.37
C PRO A 68 4.73 13.70 5.05
N GLY A 69 4.28 14.84 5.56
CA GLY A 69 4.99 16.10 5.42
C GLY A 69 6.30 16.10 6.21
N VAL A 70 7.33 16.73 5.66
CA VAL A 70 8.57 17.02 6.38
C VAL A 70 8.48 18.47 6.87
N LYS A 71 8.57 18.65 8.20
CA LYS A 71 8.68 19.97 8.78
C LYS A 71 10.16 20.28 8.97
N GLU A 72 10.70 21.13 8.12
CA GLU A 72 12.08 21.61 8.23
C GLU A 72 12.10 23.13 8.42
N SER A 73 12.99 23.61 9.26
CA SER A 73 13.27 25.02 9.42
C SER A 73 14.78 25.19 9.59
N ALA A 74 15.40 26.03 8.75
CA ALA A 74 16.84 26.28 8.74
C ALA A 74 17.69 24.98 8.67
N GLY A 75 17.31 24.03 7.79
CA GLY A 75 18.01 22.76 7.58
C GLY A 75 17.84 21.74 8.73
N LYS A 76 17.06 22.05 9.76
CA LYS A 76 16.78 21.15 10.88
C LYS A 76 15.35 20.63 10.81
N LYS A 77 15.18 19.30 10.92
CA LYS A 77 13.85 18.69 11.03
C LYS A 77 13.19 19.09 12.35
N LYS A 78 12.03 19.76 12.26
CA LYS A 78 11.22 20.11 13.43
C LYS A 78 10.05 19.13 13.58
N GLY A 79 10.06 18.38 14.69
CA GLY A 79 8.94 17.52 15.08
C GLY A 79 8.84 16.20 14.33
N LYS A 80 7.75 15.48 14.58
CA LYS A 80 7.43 14.20 13.94
C LYS A 80 6.70 14.44 12.62
N SER A 81 7.16 13.79 11.55
CA SER A 81 6.39 13.74 10.29
C SER A 81 5.06 13.03 10.53
N SER A 82 3.96 13.68 10.20
CA SER A 82 2.62 13.10 10.28
C SER A 82 1.92 13.21 8.93
N THR A 83 1.00 12.29 8.67
CA THR A 83 0.00 12.46 7.62
C THR A 83 -0.98 13.54 8.08
N GLY A 84 -1.43 14.40 7.14
CA GLY A 84 -2.49 15.36 7.42
C GLY A 84 -3.85 14.68 7.62
N HIS A 85 -4.85 15.46 7.99
CA HIS A 85 -6.24 15.02 7.98
C HIS A 85 -6.73 14.95 6.53
N GLY A 86 -6.94 13.74 6.02
CA GLY A 86 -7.51 13.46 4.71
C GLY A 86 -8.93 12.90 4.83
N ASN A 87 -9.41 12.35 3.73
CA ASN A 87 -10.67 11.63 3.71
C ASN A 87 -10.58 10.38 4.63
N ARG A 88 -11.44 10.35 5.64
CA ARG A 88 -11.42 9.28 6.67
C ARG A 88 -11.83 7.92 6.12
N TYR A 89 -12.73 7.89 5.13
CA TYR A 89 -13.23 6.64 4.54
C TYR A 89 -12.13 6.01 3.67
N LEU A 90 -11.50 6.82 2.82
CA LEU A 90 -10.36 6.38 2.03
C LEU A 90 -9.17 5.95 2.92
N ALA A 91 -8.90 6.69 4.00
CA ALA A 91 -7.83 6.34 4.94
C ALA A 91 -8.11 5.00 5.65
N ARG A 92 -9.36 4.73 6.01
CA ARG A 92 -9.77 3.48 6.62
C ARG A 92 -9.61 2.31 5.65
N VAL A 93 -10.19 2.38 4.46
CA VAL A 93 -10.14 1.28 3.49
C VAL A 93 -8.72 0.96 3.06
N LEU A 94 -7.86 1.98 2.81
CA LEU A 94 -6.46 1.78 2.50
C LEU A 94 -5.66 1.21 3.67
N GLY A 95 -6.04 1.55 4.90
CA GLY A 95 -5.46 1.00 6.11
C GLY A 95 -5.76 -0.49 6.26
N GLU A 96 -7.01 -0.87 6.06
CA GLU A 96 -7.48 -2.26 6.08
C GLU A 96 -6.82 -3.09 4.97
N ALA A 97 -6.78 -2.55 3.74
CA ALA A 97 -6.10 -3.17 2.60
C ALA A 97 -4.60 -3.38 2.85
N ALA A 98 -3.92 -2.39 3.44
CA ALA A 98 -2.50 -2.51 3.79
C ALA A 98 -2.24 -3.59 4.84
N VAL A 99 -3.12 -3.73 5.84
CA VAL A 99 -3.03 -4.78 6.87
C VAL A 99 -3.32 -6.15 6.25
N ALA A 100 -4.33 -6.26 5.39
CA ALA A 100 -4.64 -7.49 4.67
C ALA A 100 -3.47 -7.94 3.79
N ALA A 101 -2.90 -7.02 2.98
CA ALA A 101 -1.71 -7.29 2.19
C ALA A 101 -0.52 -7.75 3.06
N GLY A 102 -0.36 -7.20 4.26
CA GLY A 102 0.70 -7.56 5.19
C GLY A 102 0.70 -9.02 5.62
N LYS A 103 -0.43 -9.72 5.48
CA LYS A 103 -0.62 -11.14 5.80
C LYS A 103 -0.33 -12.08 4.62
N THR A 104 -0.07 -11.54 3.44
CA THR A 104 0.14 -12.30 2.21
C THR A 104 1.62 -12.43 1.87
N ASP A 105 1.95 -13.46 1.07
CA ASP A 105 3.31 -13.66 0.56
C ASP A 105 3.46 -13.02 -0.83
N THR A 106 3.41 -11.68 -0.85
CA THR A 106 3.42 -10.82 -2.03
C THR A 106 4.41 -9.66 -1.84
N PHE A 107 4.65 -8.89 -2.90
CA PHE A 107 5.47 -7.67 -2.84
C PHE A 107 4.95 -6.66 -1.79
N LEU A 108 3.63 -6.41 -1.77
CA LEU A 108 3.03 -5.48 -0.80
C LEU A 108 3.12 -6.04 0.62
N GLY A 109 2.95 -7.35 0.79
CA GLY A 109 3.11 -8.03 2.07
C GLY A 109 4.53 -7.93 2.61
N GLU A 110 5.55 -8.20 1.77
CA GLU A 110 6.94 -8.06 2.19
C GLU A 110 7.31 -6.59 2.47
N ARG A 111 6.82 -5.66 1.65
CA ARG A 111 6.98 -4.22 1.91
C ARG A 111 6.43 -3.83 3.28
N TYR A 112 5.23 -4.32 3.63
CA TYR A 112 4.62 -4.09 4.95
C TYR A 112 5.51 -4.63 6.07
N ARG A 113 5.89 -5.91 6.01
CA ARG A 113 6.71 -6.58 7.02
C ARG A 113 8.07 -5.88 7.22
N ARG A 114 8.75 -5.51 6.14
CA ARG A 114 10.05 -4.79 6.19
C ARG A 114 9.93 -3.44 6.89
N ILE A 115 8.90 -2.66 6.58
CA ILE A 115 8.70 -1.35 7.19
C ILE A 115 8.24 -1.51 8.64
N ALA A 116 7.32 -2.44 8.92
CA ALA A 116 6.81 -2.69 10.27
C ALA A 116 7.94 -3.06 11.25
N ARG A 117 8.85 -3.95 10.86
CA ARG A 117 10.02 -4.33 11.67
C ARG A 117 10.95 -3.16 12.00
N ARG A 118 11.13 -2.21 11.06
CA ARG A 118 12.10 -1.10 11.21
C ARG A 118 11.50 0.18 11.78
N ARG A 119 10.22 0.45 11.49
CA ARG A 119 9.57 1.75 11.71
C ARG A 119 8.24 1.66 12.45
N GLY A 120 7.78 0.44 12.73
CA GLY A 120 6.50 0.17 13.36
C GLY A 120 5.32 0.09 12.41
N THR A 121 4.24 -0.53 12.86
CA THR A 121 3.05 -0.89 12.10
C THR A 121 2.34 0.33 11.49
N LYS A 122 2.17 1.42 12.25
CA LYS A 122 1.50 2.64 11.76
C LYS A 122 2.17 3.21 10.51
N ARG A 123 3.51 3.22 10.46
CA ARG A 123 4.26 3.70 9.30
C ARG A 123 4.20 2.71 8.13
N ALA A 124 4.15 1.41 8.41
CA ALA A 124 3.96 0.38 7.39
C ALA A 124 2.61 0.53 6.70
N ILE A 125 1.52 0.72 7.45
CA ILE A 125 0.18 0.97 6.92
C ILE A 125 0.18 2.16 5.96
N VAL A 126 0.72 3.30 6.38
CA VAL A 126 0.76 4.50 5.52
C VAL A 126 1.60 4.27 4.26
N ALA A 127 2.75 3.59 4.38
CA ALA A 127 3.63 3.35 3.24
C ALA A 127 3.04 2.36 2.22
N VAL A 128 2.34 1.32 2.70
CA VAL A 128 1.67 0.34 1.82
C VAL A 128 0.39 0.94 1.24
N GLY A 129 -0.41 1.66 2.03
CA GLY A 129 -1.58 2.40 1.53
C GLY A 129 -1.20 3.40 0.43
N ARG A 130 -0.07 4.10 0.57
CA ARG A 130 0.48 4.92 -0.52
C ARG A 130 0.83 4.09 -1.75
N SER A 131 1.42 2.90 -1.58
CA SER A 131 1.74 2.04 -2.72
C SER A 131 0.48 1.58 -3.43
N ILE A 132 -0.57 1.24 -2.69
CA ILE A 132 -1.88 0.90 -3.25
C ILE A 132 -2.44 2.09 -4.06
N LEU A 133 -2.41 3.31 -3.52
CA LEU A 133 -2.86 4.50 -4.27
C LEU A 133 -2.07 4.75 -5.57
N VAL A 134 -0.77 4.48 -5.56
CA VAL A 134 0.05 4.58 -6.79
C VAL A 134 -0.41 3.55 -7.82
N ILE A 135 -0.65 2.31 -7.40
CA ILE A 135 -1.16 1.24 -8.27
C ILE A 135 -2.54 1.61 -8.81
N VAL A 136 -3.45 2.04 -7.93
CA VAL A 136 -4.80 2.51 -8.30
C VAL A 136 -4.73 3.60 -9.35
N TRP A 137 -3.87 4.60 -9.18
CA TRP A 137 -3.70 5.67 -10.16
C TRP A 137 -3.28 5.13 -11.53
N HIS A 138 -2.30 4.21 -11.58
CA HIS A 138 -1.86 3.62 -12.84
C HIS A 138 -2.96 2.78 -13.51
N LEU A 139 -3.67 1.96 -12.74
CA LEU A 139 -4.74 1.13 -13.25
C LEU A 139 -5.94 1.95 -13.79
N LEU A 140 -6.22 3.10 -13.17
CA LEU A 140 -7.32 3.97 -13.62
C LEU A 140 -6.90 4.94 -14.73
N SER A 141 -5.62 5.30 -14.82
CA SER A 141 -5.09 6.19 -15.87
C SER A 141 -4.94 5.48 -17.22
N ASP A 142 -4.68 4.18 -17.22
CA ASP A 142 -4.47 3.36 -18.40
C ASP A 142 -5.46 2.20 -18.40
N PRO A 143 -6.42 2.16 -19.34
CA PRO A 143 -7.43 1.10 -19.43
C PRO A 143 -6.83 -0.29 -19.66
N ASP A 144 -5.67 -0.38 -20.29
CA ASP A 144 -5.00 -1.64 -20.63
C ASP A 144 -4.08 -2.13 -19.50
N ALA A 145 -3.80 -1.27 -18.52
CA ALA A 145 -2.97 -1.64 -17.39
C ALA A 145 -3.64 -2.73 -16.52
N ARG A 146 -2.84 -3.71 -16.10
CA ARG A 146 -3.24 -4.77 -15.17
C ARG A 146 -2.29 -4.82 -13.99
N PHE A 147 -2.81 -5.21 -12.85
CA PHE A 147 -1.98 -5.43 -11.68
C PHE A 147 -1.13 -6.69 -11.88
N HIS A 148 0.15 -6.55 -11.56
CA HIS A 148 1.08 -7.67 -11.53
C HIS A 148 1.86 -7.64 -10.22
N ASP A 149 1.73 -8.71 -9.43
CA ASP A 149 2.51 -8.81 -8.19
C ASP A 149 3.97 -9.10 -8.50
N LEU A 150 4.86 -8.32 -7.92
CA LEU A 150 6.30 -8.47 -8.10
C LEU A 150 6.91 -9.59 -7.24
N GLY A 151 6.08 -10.22 -6.40
CA GLY A 151 6.46 -11.30 -5.51
C GLY A 151 7.23 -10.86 -4.25
N PRO A 152 7.31 -11.74 -3.26
CA PRO A 152 7.96 -11.47 -1.98
C PRO A 152 9.47 -11.28 -2.11
N GLY A 153 10.09 -11.95 -3.09
CA GLY A 153 11.53 -11.89 -3.36
C GLY A 153 12.03 -10.60 -4.03
N PHE A 154 11.13 -9.69 -4.42
CA PHE A 154 11.49 -8.46 -5.17
C PHE A 154 12.60 -7.63 -4.52
N TYR A 155 12.62 -7.56 -3.19
CA TYR A 155 13.67 -6.81 -2.49
C TYR A 155 14.97 -7.58 -2.38
N ASP A 156 14.94 -8.91 -2.37
CA ASP A 156 16.14 -9.73 -2.22
C ASP A 156 16.97 -9.74 -3.50
N THR A 157 16.33 -9.71 -4.66
CA THR A 157 16.99 -9.59 -5.97
C THR A 157 17.68 -8.24 -6.19
N ARG A 158 17.28 -7.20 -5.45
CA ARG A 158 17.85 -5.85 -5.55
C ARG A 158 18.84 -5.52 -4.44
N ILE A 159 19.10 -6.45 -3.53
CA ILE A 159 20.11 -6.27 -2.49
C ILE A 159 21.45 -6.70 -3.08
N ASP A 160 22.41 -5.79 -3.07
CA ASP A 160 23.82 -6.12 -3.29
C ASP A 160 24.24 -7.22 -2.30
N ALA A 161 24.41 -8.44 -2.83
CA ALA A 161 24.74 -9.62 -2.06
C ALA A 161 26.04 -9.43 -1.25
N GLU A 162 27.03 -8.73 -1.83
CA GLU A 162 28.28 -8.42 -1.16
C GLU A 162 28.10 -7.43 -0.01
N ARG A 163 27.21 -6.46 -0.16
CA ARG A 163 26.85 -5.54 0.93
C ARG A 163 26.13 -6.27 2.05
N LYS A 164 25.22 -7.19 1.71
CA LYS A 164 24.49 -8.02 2.69
C LYS A 164 25.46 -8.90 3.48
N LYS A 165 26.38 -9.56 2.76
CA LYS A 165 27.44 -10.39 3.34
C LYS A 165 28.31 -9.60 4.34
N ARG A 166 28.85 -8.45 3.91
CA ARG A 166 29.65 -7.56 4.77
C ARG A 166 28.90 -7.13 6.03
N ASN A 167 27.61 -6.82 5.92
CA ASN A 167 26.80 -6.42 7.07
C ASN A 167 26.61 -7.56 8.08
N HIS A 168 26.39 -8.80 7.61
CA HIS A 168 26.28 -9.97 8.49
C HIS A 168 27.61 -10.28 9.19
N ILE A 169 28.73 -10.21 8.46
CA ILE A 169 30.07 -10.38 9.04
C ILE A 169 30.27 -9.37 10.18
N ARG A 170 30.07 -8.07 9.92
CA ARG A 170 30.22 -7.02 10.94
C ARG A 170 29.34 -7.23 12.17
N GLN A 171 28.11 -7.72 11.99
CA GLN A 171 27.22 -8.01 13.12
C GLN A 171 27.74 -9.15 13.98
N LEU A 172 28.27 -10.21 13.38
CA LEU A 172 28.85 -11.33 14.12
C LEU A 172 30.18 -10.93 14.79
N GLU A 173 31.02 -10.16 14.12
CA GLU A 173 32.26 -9.62 14.70
C GLU A 173 31.98 -8.72 15.89
N ALA A 174 30.94 -7.88 15.83
CA ALA A 174 30.51 -7.04 16.94
C ALA A 174 30.00 -7.84 18.15
N LEU A 175 29.59 -9.08 17.94
CA LEU A 175 29.24 -10.03 19.02
C LEU A 175 30.42 -10.84 19.50
N GLY A 176 31.66 -10.55 19.04
CA GLY A 176 32.91 -11.19 19.47
C GLY A 176 33.30 -12.47 18.70
N TYR A 177 32.61 -12.76 17.59
CA TYR A 177 32.91 -13.93 16.75
C TYR A 177 33.93 -13.61 15.65
N LYS A 178 34.86 -14.51 15.38
CA LYS A 178 35.69 -14.48 14.17
C LYS A 178 34.94 -15.21 13.06
N VAL A 179 34.62 -14.51 11.97
CA VAL A 179 33.80 -15.05 10.90
C VAL A 179 34.67 -15.48 9.72
N THR A 180 34.58 -16.75 9.33
CA THR A 180 35.18 -17.29 8.11
C THR A 180 34.08 -17.83 7.23
N LEU A 181 34.00 -17.36 5.98
CA LEU A 181 32.99 -17.80 5.02
C LEU A 181 33.61 -18.81 4.04
N GLN A 182 32.88 -19.91 3.82
CA GLN A 182 33.18 -20.88 2.77
C GLN A 182 32.00 -20.88 1.78
N PRO A 183 32.25 -20.87 0.46
CA PRO A 183 31.20 -21.05 -0.52
C PRO A 183 30.48 -22.39 -0.28
N ALA A 184 29.14 -22.38 -0.35
CA ALA A 184 28.40 -23.62 -0.40
C ALA A 184 28.62 -24.27 -1.77
N ALA A 185 28.89 -25.57 -1.78
CA ALA A 185 29.02 -26.35 -3.02
C ALA A 185 27.72 -26.41 -3.78
#